data_9a836b2156c6d90d86ef35159de15373
#
_entry.id   9a836b2156c6d90d86ef35159de15373
#
_cell.length_a   1.000
_cell.length_b   1.000
_cell.length_c   1.000
_cell.angle_alpha   90.00
_cell.angle_beta   90.00
_cell.angle_gamma   90.00
#
_symmetry.space_group_name_H-M   'P 1'
#
loop_
_entity.id
_entity.type
_entity.pdbx_description
1 polymer ?
#
loop_
_entity_poly.entity_id
_entity_poly.type
_entity_poly.pdbx_seq_one_letter_code
_entity_poly.pdbx_strand_id
1 'polypeptide(L)'
;ISSAASDVYKRQAEDKVSTKDFVDGAPMSPTEIQEELSHFMLDIENANLQRITRHLIKKYQDRFFTYPAASSHHHNFASGLSYHVLTMLRIAKSICDIYPLLNRSLLYSAIILHDLGKVRELSGPVATTYTVEGNLLGHISIASDEVAETAKELGIDGEEVMLLRHMILAHHGKMEFGSPKLPHLKEAEILYFIDNIDAKMNMFDKAFKKTEKGQFTERIFGLEN
;
A
#
# COMPACT_ATOMS: atom_id res chain seq x y z
N ILE A 1 7.83 -1.64 38.45
CA ILE A 1 7.97 -0.45 37.62
C ILE A 1 8.15 -0.98 36.19
N SER A 2 7.06 -1.04 35.43
CA SER A 2 7.11 -1.31 34.01
C SER A 2 7.76 -0.09 33.35
N SER A 3 9.02 -0.23 32.91
CA SER A 3 9.58 0.74 31.98
C SER A 3 8.78 0.58 30.67
N ALA A 4 7.98 1.58 30.34
CA ALA A 4 7.43 1.68 29.01
C ALA A 4 8.60 1.59 28.03
N ALA A 5 8.64 0.51 27.25
CA ALA A 5 9.59 0.38 26.14
C ALA A 5 9.36 1.61 25.25
N SER A 6 10.38 2.43 25.11
CA SER A 6 10.24 3.66 24.36
C SER A 6 10.32 3.32 22.88
N ASP A 7 9.29 3.65 22.11
CA ASP A 7 9.25 3.54 20.64
C ASP A 7 10.24 4.52 19.99
N VAL A 8 11.50 4.50 20.46
CA VAL A 8 12.58 5.36 19.97
C VAL A 8 13.66 4.50 19.32
N TYR A 9 14.17 4.97 18.21
CA TYR A 9 15.15 4.26 17.40
C TYR A 9 16.39 5.11 17.24
N LYS A 10 17.57 4.48 17.33
CA LYS A 10 18.85 5.16 17.20
C LYS A 10 19.21 5.28 15.73
N ARG A 11 19.41 6.52 15.24
CA ARG A 11 19.96 6.78 13.92
C ARG A 11 21.44 6.47 13.92
N GLN A 12 21.88 5.56 13.04
CA GLN A 12 23.29 5.19 12.90
C GLN A 12 24.08 6.26 12.15
N ALA A 13 25.38 6.36 12.45
CA ALA A 13 26.26 7.35 11.81
C ALA A 13 26.45 7.09 10.29
N GLU A 14 26.22 5.85 9.85
CA GLU A 14 26.37 5.42 8.46
C GLU A 14 25.09 5.63 7.61
N ASP A 15 23.98 6.05 8.24
CA ASP A 15 22.74 6.31 7.50
C ASP A 15 22.98 7.40 6.45
N LYS A 16 22.86 7.02 5.18
CA LYS A 16 23.02 7.92 4.05
C LYS A 16 21.74 8.70 3.84
N VAL A 17 21.83 10.03 3.89
CA VAL A 17 20.77 10.95 3.51
C VAL A 17 21.15 11.56 2.17
N SER A 18 20.28 11.39 1.16
CA SER A 18 20.44 12.02 -0.16
C SER A 18 19.77 13.41 -0.16
N THR A 19 20.26 14.32 -1.01
CA THR A 19 19.60 15.62 -1.23
C THR A 19 18.16 15.46 -1.78
N LYS A 20 17.83 14.32 -2.41
CA LYS A 20 16.47 13.97 -2.83
C LYS A 20 15.51 13.73 -1.67
N ASP A 21 16.05 13.46 -0.47
CA ASP A 21 15.28 13.16 0.74
C ASP A 21 14.61 14.41 1.35
N PHE A 22 14.91 15.60 0.83
CA PHE A 22 14.33 16.87 1.28
C PHE A 22 13.15 17.37 0.39
N VAL A 23 12.76 16.60 -0.62
CA VAL A 23 11.64 16.96 -1.50
C VAL A 23 10.37 16.32 -0.95
N ASP A 24 9.33 17.12 -0.70
CA ASP A 24 7.99 16.65 -0.30
C ASP A 24 7.25 15.96 -1.47
N GLY A 25 7.82 14.92 -2.02
CA GLY A 25 7.27 14.15 -3.14
C GLY A 25 7.85 12.73 -3.21
N ALA A 26 7.25 11.87 -4.02
CA ALA A 26 7.78 10.55 -4.30
C ALA A 26 9.20 10.67 -4.88
N PRO A 27 10.13 9.75 -4.56
CA PRO A 27 11.47 9.72 -5.13
C PRO A 27 11.49 9.50 -6.66
N MET A 28 10.36 9.16 -7.24
CA MET A 28 10.13 8.92 -8.67
C MET A 28 8.99 9.82 -9.18
N SER A 29 9.07 10.21 -10.44
CA SER A 29 7.98 10.93 -11.10
C SER A 29 6.74 10.02 -11.30
N PRO A 30 5.52 10.59 -11.40
CA PRO A 30 4.32 9.82 -11.69
C PRO A 30 4.44 8.99 -12.98
N THR A 31 5.14 9.48 -13.99
CA THR A 31 5.35 8.79 -15.27
C THR A 31 6.24 7.55 -15.09
N GLU A 32 7.36 7.68 -14.36
CA GLU A 32 8.24 6.54 -14.07
C GLU A 32 7.52 5.47 -13.24
N ILE A 33 6.71 5.89 -12.25
CA ILE A 33 5.88 4.96 -11.47
C ILE A 33 4.88 4.23 -12.37
N GLN A 34 4.21 4.95 -13.26
CA GLN A 34 3.22 4.38 -14.18
C GLN A 34 3.85 3.39 -15.15
N GLU A 35 5.02 3.68 -15.69
CA GLU A 35 5.75 2.80 -16.58
C GLU A 35 6.12 1.48 -15.87
N GLU A 36 6.74 1.56 -14.70
CA GLU A 36 7.13 0.37 -13.95
C GLU A 36 5.92 -0.45 -13.47
N LEU A 37 4.85 0.22 -12.99
CA LEU A 37 3.61 -0.44 -12.61
C LEU A 37 2.97 -1.19 -13.81
N SER A 38 3.08 -0.63 -15.01
CA SER A 38 2.57 -1.27 -16.21
C SER A 38 3.27 -2.60 -16.52
N HIS A 39 4.56 -2.71 -16.24
CA HIS A 39 5.30 -3.97 -16.36
C HIS A 39 4.77 -5.01 -15.37
N PHE A 40 4.56 -4.64 -14.11
CA PHE A 40 3.97 -5.56 -13.12
C PHE A 40 2.55 -6.00 -13.50
N MET A 41 1.74 -5.11 -14.09
CA MET A 41 0.40 -5.49 -14.58
C MET A 41 0.46 -6.47 -15.75
N LEU A 42 1.50 -6.41 -16.59
CA LEU A 42 1.71 -7.39 -17.65
C LEU A 42 2.14 -8.76 -17.12
N ASP A 43 2.84 -8.80 -15.98
CA ASP A 43 3.27 -10.03 -15.30
C ASP A 43 2.11 -10.77 -14.59
N ILE A 44 0.90 -10.20 -14.57
CA ILE A 44 -0.31 -10.88 -14.06
C ILE A 44 -0.79 -11.86 -15.14
N GLU A 45 -0.44 -13.13 -15.00
CA GLU A 45 -0.76 -14.17 -16.01
C GLU A 45 -2.24 -14.59 -16.00
N ASN A 46 -2.94 -14.49 -14.85
CA ASN A 46 -4.37 -14.75 -14.79
C ASN A 46 -5.14 -13.65 -15.52
N ALA A 47 -5.77 -13.99 -16.63
CA ALA A 47 -6.44 -13.03 -17.51
C ALA A 47 -7.57 -12.25 -16.84
N ASN A 48 -8.34 -12.87 -15.94
CA ASN A 48 -9.43 -12.22 -15.25
C ASN A 48 -8.92 -11.21 -14.22
N LEU A 49 -7.91 -11.60 -13.41
CA LEU A 49 -7.26 -10.69 -12.47
C LEU A 49 -6.58 -9.52 -13.20
N GLN A 50 -5.92 -9.78 -14.31
CA GLN A 50 -5.29 -8.73 -15.13
C GLN A 50 -6.33 -7.75 -15.68
N ARG A 51 -7.46 -8.25 -16.20
CA ARG A 51 -8.54 -7.41 -16.75
C ARG A 51 -9.16 -6.52 -15.67
N ILE A 52 -9.47 -7.07 -14.49
CA ILE A 52 -10.01 -6.31 -13.35
C ILE A 52 -9.01 -5.22 -12.93
N THR A 53 -7.75 -5.60 -12.71
CA THR A 53 -6.70 -4.68 -12.26
C THR A 53 -6.49 -3.53 -13.25
N ARG A 54 -6.36 -3.83 -14.53
CA ARG A 54 -6.17 -2.80 -15.57
C ARG A 54 -7.39 -1.89 -15.73
N HIS A 55 -8.60 -2.46 -15.63
CA HIS A 55 -9.84 -1.67 -15.70
C HIS A 55 -9.90 -0.66 -14.56
N LEU A 56 -9.64 -1.08 -13.34
CA LEU A 56 -9.70 -0.22 -12.15
C LEU A 56 -8.60 0.85 -12.16
N ILE A 57 -7.36 0.49 -12.51
CA ILE A 57 -6.28 1.47 -12.60
C ILE A 57 -6.59 2.49 -13.72
N LYS A 58 -7.15 2.08 -14.85
CA LYS A 58 -7.58 3.02 -15.90
C LYS A 58 -8.73 3.93 -15.42
N LYS A 59 -9.72 3.38 -14.71
CA LYS A 59 -10.87 4.12 -14.17
C LYS A 59 -10.44 5.24 -13.23
N TYR A 60 -9.43 4.98 -12.41
CA TYR A 60 -8.95 5.90 -11.38
C TYR A 60 -7.56 6.49 -11.65
N GLN A 61 -7.09 6.45 -12.89
CA GLN A 61 -5.71 6.77 -13.28
C GLN A 61 -5.22 8.09 -12.69
N ASP A 62 -5.98 9.19 -12.88
CA ASP A 62 -5.57 10.52 -12.45
C ASP A 62 -5.40 10.62 -10.93
N ARG A 63 -6.31 9.98 -10.19
CA ARG A 63 -6.29 10.00 -8.73
C ARG A 63 -5.23 9.05 -8.17
N PHE A 64 -5.14 7.83 -8.71
CA PHE A 64 -4.21 6.82 -8.24
C PHE A 64 -2.75 7.27 -8.31
N PHE A 65 -2.37 7.98 -9.37
CA PHE A 65 -1.00 8.47 -9.55
C PHE A 65 -0.70 9.82 -8.91
N THR A 66 -1.69 10.49 -8.33
CA THR A 66 -1.51 11.81 -7.70
C THR A 66 -1.82 11.84 -6.22
N TYR A 67 -2.63 10.91 -5.71
CA TYR A 67 -3.08 10.90 -4.32
C TYR A 67 -1.99 10.42 -3.35
N PRO A 68 -2.03 10.92 -2.10
CA PRO A 68 -1.20 10.38 -1.03
C PRO A 68 -1.74 9.03 -0.56
N ALA A 69 -0.88 8.22 0.08
CA ALA A 69 -1.31 6.96 0.69
C ALA A 69 -2.01 7.15 2.04
N ALA A 70 -1.83 8.31 2.68
CA ALA A 70 -2.46 8.63 3.97
C ALA A 70 -2.63 10.13 4.13
N SER A 71 -3.54 10.55 5.05
CA SER A 71 -3.76 11.97 5.35
C SER A 71 -2.63 12.59 6.19
N SER A 72 -1.91 11.82 7.01
CA SER A 72 -0.93 12.36 7.95
C SER A 72 0.29 11.49 8.24
N HIS A 73 0.25 10.19 7.99
CA HIS A 73 1.29 9.26 8.43
C HIS A 73 2.33 8.94 7.34
N HIS A 74 2.40 7.69 6.86
CA HIS A 74 3.32 7.25 5.82
C HIS A 74 2.83 7.71 4.44
N HIS A 75 3.78 7.96 3.52
CA HIS A 75 3.49 8.33 2.12
C HIS A 75 2.43 9.45 1.93
N ASN A 76 2.37 10.43 2.85
CA ASN A 76 1.42 11.55 2.80
C ASN A 76 1.88 12.70 1.86
N PHE A 77 2.48 12.36 0.75
CA PHE A 77 2.94 13.27 -0.29
C PHE A 77 2.27 12.93 -1.63
N ALA A 78 2.35 13.86 -2.59
CA ALA A 78 1.84 13.63 -3.93
C ALA A 78 2.44 12.37 -4.56
N SER A 79 1.59 11.53 -5.18
CA SER A 79 1.94 10.20 -5.71
C SER A 79 2.33 9.15 -4.65
N GLY A 80 2.09 9.43 -3.36
CA GLY A 80 2.42 8.52 -2.28
C GLY A 80 1.74 7.16 -2.41
N LEU A 81 0.47 7.13 -2.85
CA LEU A 81 -0.29 5.90 -3.05
C LEU A 81 0.35 4.98 -4.11
N SER A 82 0.61 5.51 -5.28
CA SER A 82 1.20 4.72 -6.36
C SER A 82 2.66 4.32 -6.09
N TYR A 83 3.41 5.17 -5.41
CA TYR A 83 4.78 4.85 -5.00
C TYR A 83 4.82 3.74 -3.94
N HIS A 84 3.93 3.78 -2.95
CA HIS A 84 3.74 2.71 -1.97
C HIS A 84 3.45 1.36 -2.65
N VAL A 85 2.48 1.33 -3.56
CA VAL A 85 2.14 0.13 -4.34
C VAL A 85 3.35 -0.38 -5.12
N LEU A 86 4.11 0.49 -5.76
CA LEU A 86 5.29 0.11 -6.53
C LEU A 86 6.38 -0.51 -5.65
N THR A 87 6.66 0.08 -4.48
CA THR A 87 7.65 -0.45 -3.52
C THR A 87 7.24 -1.83 -3.03
N MET A 88 5.95 -2.00 -2.70
CA MET A 88 5.40 -3.31 -2.31
C MET A 88 5.54 -4.36 -3.43
N LEU A 89 5.31 -4.00 -4.69
CA LEU A 89 5.47 -4.92 -5.83
C LEU A 89 6.92 -5.35 -6.02
N ARG A 90 7.89 -4.46 -5.82
CA ARG A 90 9.33 -4.79 -5.86
C ARG A 90 9.69 -5.81 -4.76
N ILE A 91 9.17 -5.63 -3.55
CA ILE A 91 9.33 -6.59 -2.46
C ILE A 91 8.65 -7.93 -2.80
N ALA A 92 7.41 -7.88 -3.27
CA ALA A 92 6.63 -9.06 -3.65
C ALA A 92 7.30 -9.88 -4.75
N LYS A 93 7.93 -9.22 -5.73
CA LYS A 93 8.70 -9.89 -6.79
C LYS A 93 9.80 -10.76 -6.18
N SER A 94 10.60 -10.18 -5.28
CA SER A 94 11.69 -10.91 -4.62
C SER A 94 11.16 -12.08 -3.78
N ILE A 95 10.05 -11.89 -3.08
CA ILE A 95 9.42 -12.96 -2.27
C ILE A 95 8.88 -14.08 -3.18
N CYS A 96 8.22 -13.75 -4.29
CA CYS A 96 7.72 -14.75 -5.24
C CYS A 96 8.84 -15.53 -5.92
N ASP A 97 9.99 -14.90 -6.16
CA ASP A 97 11.17 -15.57 -6.74
C ASP A 97 11.78 -16.58 -5.74
N ILE A 98 11.70 -16.31 -4.43
CA ILE A 98 12.14 -17.22 -3.37
C ILE A 98 11.09 -18.30 -3.08
N TYR A 99 9.81 -17.97 -3.12
CA TYR A 99 8.69 -18.85 -2.78
C TYR A 99 7.77 -19.07 -4.00
N PRO A 100 8.12 -19.96 -4.93
CA PRO A 100 7.39 -20.15 -6.20
C PRO A 100 5.98 -20.74 -6.05
N LEU A 101 5.62 -21.20 -4.84
CA LEU A 101 4.26 -21.67 -4.54
C LEU A 101 3.25 -20.54 -4.30
N LEU A 102 3.70 -19.28 -4.22
CA LEU A 102 2.81 -18.14 -4.15
C LEU A 102 2.12 -17.89 -5.50
N ASN A 103 0.83 -17.61 -5.46
CA ASN A 103 0.09 -17.16 -6.63
C ASN A 103 0.46 -15.70 -6.93
N ARG A 104 1.48 -15.53 -7.80
CA ARG A 104 2.00 -14.21 -8.19
C ARG A 104 0.91 -13.30 -8.77
N SER A 105 0.04 -13.84 -9.62
CA SER A 105 -1.06 -13.06 -10.23
C SER A 105 -2.02 -12.51 -9.17
N LEU A 106 -2.41 -13.33 -8.19
CA LEU A 106 -3.29 -12.89 -7.10
C LEU A 106 -2.59 -11.85 -6.20
N LEU A 107 -1.33 -12.10 -5.82
CA LEU A 107 -0.57 -11.20 -4.95
C LEU A 107 -0.34 -9.83 -5.62
N TYR A 108 0.07 -9.80 -6.90
CA TYR A 108 0.29 -8.54 -7.62
C TYR A 108 -1.01 -7.75 -7.79
N SER A 109 -2.10 -8.41 -8.20
CA SER A 109 -3.41 -7.77 -8.32
C SER A 109 -3.88 -7.18 -6.99
N ALA A 110 -3.70 -7.94 -5.90
CA ALA A 110 -4.08 -7.49 -4.58
C ALA A 110 -3.22 -6.30 -4.11
N ILE A 111 -1.90 -6.33 -4.31
CA ILE A 111 -1.02 -5.20 -3.97
C ILE A 111 -1.44 -3.94 -4.74
N ILE A 112 -1.75 -4.05 -6.03
CA ILE A 112 -2.14 -2.90 -6.85
C ILE A 112 -3.48 -2.31 -6.35
N LEU A 113 -4.39 -3.13 -5.86
CA LEU A 113 -5.77 -2.74 -5.58
C LEU A 113 -6.11 -2.60 -4.09
N HIS A 114 -5.27 -3.05 -3.14
CA HIS A 114 -5.63 -3.10 -1.72
C HIS A 114 -6.04 -1.73 -1.16
N ASP A 115 -5.34 -0.70 -1.57
CA ASP A 115 -5.51 0.68 -1.15
C ASP A 115 -6.24 1.56 -2.19
N LEU A 116 -6.75 0.99 -3.27
CA LEU A 116 -7.43 1.75 -4.33
C LEU A 116 -8.60 2.58 -3.78
N GLY A 117 -9.30 2.09 -2.77
CA GLY A 117 -10.41 2.81 -2.14
C GLY A 117 -10.03 4.18 -1.58
N LYS A 118 -8.75 4.44 -1.32
CA LYS A 118 -8.25 5.74 -0.86
C LYS A 118 -8.49 6.88 -1.85
N VAL A 119 -8.63 6.58 -3.13
CA VAL A 119 -8.98 7.59 -4.15
C VAL A 119 -10.42 8.13 -4.01
N ARG A 120 -11.26 7.44 -3.23
CA ARG A 120 -12.63 7.88 -2.86
C ARG A 120 -12.70 8.24 -1.38
N GLU A 121 -11.92 7.58 -0.54
CA GLU A 121 -11.84 7.85 0.90
C GLU A 121 -11.28 9.25 1.19
N LEU A 122 -10.29 9.70 0.41
CA LEU A 122 -9.59 10.96 0.60
C LEU A 122 -10.06 12.03 -0.38
N SER A 123 -10.01 13.30 0.05
CA SER A 123 -10.49 14.44 -0.74
C SER A 123 -9.56 14.83 -1.89
N GLY A 124 -8.28 14.52 -1.82
CA GLY A 124 -7.28 14.86 -2.83
C GLY A 124 -5.87 15.03 -2.24
N PRO A 125 -4.90 15.39 -3.09
CA PRO A 125 -3.49 15.48 -2.68
C PRO A 125 -3.14 16.76 -1.90
N VAL A 126 -4.01 17.76 -1.89
CA VAL A 126 -3.76 19.04 -1.21
C VAL A 126 -4.71 19.19 -0.03
N ALA A 127 -4.19 19.49 1.14
CA ALA A 127 -4.96 19.59 2.39
C ALA A 127 -5.89 18.39 2.60
N THR A 128 -5.34 17.20 2.48
CA THR A 128 -6.05 15.92 2.45
C THR A 128 -6.92 15.73 3.68
N THR A 129 -8.23 15.54 3.47
CA THR A 129 -9.23 15.20 4.49
C THR A 129 -10.00 13.96 4.07
N TYR A 130 -10.73 13.36 5.01
CA TYR A 130 -11.64 12.26 4.69
C TYR A 130 -12.93 12.79 4.04
N THR A 131 -13.39 12.12 2.98
CA THR A 131 -14.72 12.35 2.43
C THR A 131 -15.81 11.81 3.35
N VAL A 132 -17.08 12.17 3.12
CA VAL A 132 -18.20 11.58 3.84
C VAL A 132 -18.25 10.06 3.61
N GLU A 133 -18.06 9.62 2.38
CA GLU A 133 -18.01 8.20 2.02
C GLU A 133 -16.83 7.49 2.74
N GLY A 134 -15.66 8.12 2.74
CA GLY A 134 -14.47 7.59 3.42
C GLY A 134 -14.68 7.40 4.91
N ASN A 135 -15.30 8.36 5.57
CA ASN A 135 -15.61 8.27 7.01
C ASN A 135 -16.65 7.17 7.33
N LEU A 136 -17.58 6.89 6.43
CA LEU A 136 -18.66 5.94 6.68
C LEU A 136 -18.29 4.51 6.27
N LEU A 137 -17.57 4.32 5.19
CA LEU A 137 -17.29 3.00 4.60
C LEU A 137 -15.84 2.55 4.74
N GLY A 138 -14.89 3.48 4.69
CA GLY A 138 -13.45 3.19 4.67
C GLY A 138 -12.96 2.58 3.36
N HIS A 139 -11.66 2.79 3.05
CA HIS A 139 -11.06 2.36 1.78
C HIS A 139 -11.14 0.86 1.52
N ILE A 140 -11.07 0.04 2.57
CA ILE A 140 -11.11 -1.43 2.44
C ILE A 140 -12.43 -1.89 1.82
N SER A 141 -13.55 -1.41 2.36
CA SER A 141 -14.89 -1.74 1.85
C SER A 141 -15.07 -1.19 0.44
N ILE A 142 -14.70 0.08 0.22
CA ILE A 142 -14.79 0.75 -1.08
C ILE A 142 -13.99 -0.03 -2.14
N ALA A 143 -12.74 -0.44 -1.86
CA ALA A 143 -11.93 -1.20 -2.81
C ALA A 143 -12.51 -2.58 -3.10
N SER A 144 -13.02 -3.28 -2.09
CA SER A 144 -13.69 -4.58 -2.28
C SER A 144 -14.93 -4.47 -3.15
N ASP A 145 -15.74 -3.41 -2.99
CA ASP A 145 -16.93 -3.19 -3.79
C ASP A 145 -16.58 -2.82 -5.24
N GLU A 146 -15.56 -1.98 -5.44
CA GLU A 146 -15.05 -1.66 -6.78
C GLU A 146 -14.61 -2.90 -7.55
N VAL A 147 -13.96 -3.86 -6.89
CA VAL A 147 -13.59 -5.15 -7.50
C VAL A 147 -14.83 -5.95 -7.88
N ALA A 148 -15.85 -6.03 -7.01
CA ALA A 148 -17.07 -6.76 -7.28
C ALA A 148 -17.88 -6.16 -8.43
N GLU A 149 -18.04 -4.83 -8.45
CA GLU A 149 -18.73 -4.12 -9.52
C GLU A 149 -18.01 -4.28 -10.86
N THR A 150 -16.69 -4.09 -10.88
CA THR A 150 -15.87 -4.26 -12.08
C THR A 150 -15.91 -5.69 -12.62
N ALA A 151 -15.85 -6.70 -11.73
CA ALA A 151 -15.98 -8.09 -12.15
C ALA A 151 -17.32 -8.35 -12.82
N LYS A 152 -18.42 -7.82 -12.27
CA LYS A 152 -19.75 -7.90 -12.86
C LYS A 152 -19.83 -7.20 -14.22
N GLU A 153 -19.29 -5.99 -14.34
CA GLU A 153 -19.24 -5.23 -15.59
C GLU A 153 -18.48 -5.98 -16.69
N LEU A 154 -17.40 -6.66 -16.33
CA LEU A 154 -16.54 -7.42 -17.26
C LEU A 154 -17.05 -8.84 -17.54
N GLY A 155 -18.14 -9.26 -16.87
CA GLY A 155 -18.67 -10.63 -16.99
C GLY A 155 -17.72 -11.69 -16.40
N ILE A 156 -17.04 -11.37 -15.31
CA ILE A 156 -16.11 -12.25 -14.59
C ILE A 156 -16.77 -12.69 -13.28
N ASP A 157 -16.97 -13.99 -13.13
CA ASP A 157 -17.64 -14.63 -11.97
C ASP A 157 -16.81 -15.77 -11.35
N GLY A 158 -15.53 -15.86 -11.68
CA GLY A 158 -14.63 -16.90 -11.18
C GLY A 158 -14.27 -16.77 -9.71
N GLU A 159 -13.70 -17.84 -9.14
CA GLU A 159 -13.22 -17.90 -7.75
C GLU A 159 -12.18 -16.79 -7.44
N GLU A 160 -11.39 -16.41 -8.43
CA GLU A 160 -10.37 -15.37 -8.33
C GLU A 160 -10.93 -14.01 -7.89
N VAL A 161 -12.19 -13.70 -8.20
CA VAL A 161 -12.85 -12.47 -7.74
C VAL A 161 -13.05 -12.51 -6.22
N MET A 162 -13.51 -13.64 -5.69
CA MET A 162 -13.68 -13.86 -4.25
C MET A 162 -12.31 -13.81 -3.54
N LEU A 163 -11.30 -14.48 -4.10
CA LEU A 163 -9.94 -14.48 -3.54
C LEU A 163 -9.34 -13.08 -3.51
N LEU A 164 -9.45 -12.32 -4.59
CA LEU A 164 -8.96 -10.93 -4.65
C LEU A 164 -9.67 -10.03 -3.64
N ARG A 165 -10.99 -10.15 -3.50
CA ARG A 165 -11.76 -9.44 -2.47
C ARG A 165 -11.31 -9.81 -1.06
N HIS A 166 -11.06 -11.11 -0.80
CA HIS A 166 -10.51 -11.55 0.49
C HIS A 166 -9.15 -10.91 0.79
N MET A 167 -8.26 -10.86 -0.20
CA MET A 167 -6.96 -10.20 -0.07
C MET A 167 -7.12 -8.74 0.39
N ILE A 168 -8.03 -7.99 -0.24
CA ILE A 168 -8.33 -6.59 0.10
C ILE A 168 -8.92 -6.48 1.51
N LEU A 169 -9.93 -7.32 1.83
CA LEU A 169 -10.60 -7.28 3.14
C LEU A 169 -9.67 -7.67 4.31
N ALA A 170 -8.58 -8.38 4.06
CA ALA A 170 -7.67 -8.90 5.07
C ALA A 170 -6.31 -8.17 5.13
N HIS A 171 -6.05 -7.17 4.29
CA HIS A 171 -4.70 -6.66 4.08
C HIS A 171 -4.07 -5.96 5.30
N HIS A 172 -4.86 -5.41 6.23
CA HIS A 172 -4.32 -4.90 7.50
C HIS A 172 -3.96 -6.01 8.50
N GLY A 173 -4.23 -7.29 8.19
CA GLY A 173 -3.80 -8.46 8.95
C GLY A 173 -4.55 -8.70 10.26
N LYS A 174 -4.96 -7.66 10.96
CA LYS A 174 -5.64 -7.73 12.27
C LYS A 174 -6.95 -6.96 12.26
N MET A 175 -7.95 -7.47 12.98
CA MET A 175 -9.26 -6.80 13.10
C MET A 175 -9.14 -5.44 13.82
N GLU A 176 -8.28 -5.34 14.80
CA GLU A 176 -7.99 -4.10 15.54
C GLU A 176 -7.36 -3.00 14.66
N PHE A 177 -6.81 -3.36 13.51
CA PHE A 177 -6.29 -2.43 12.50
C PHE A 177 -7.30 -2.10 11.41
N GLY A 178 -8.55 -2.55 11.56
CA GLY A 178 -9.65 -2.25 10.65
C GLY A 178 -9.90 -3.30 9.56
N SER A 179 -9.14 -4.40 9.51
CA SER A 179 -9.48 -5.51 8.62
C SER A 179 -10.75 -6.22 9.08
N PRO A 180 -11.81 -6.29 8.26
CA PRO A 180 -13.02 -7.04 8.64
C PRO A 180 -12.83 -8.56 8.63
N LYS A 181 -11.71 -9.05 8.10
CA LYS A 181 -11.31 -10.46 8.05
C LYS A 181 -9.81 -10.61 8.34
N LEU A 182 -9.47 -11.71 9.01
CA LEU A 182 -8.08 -12.14 9.12
C LEU A 182 -7.62 -12.79 7.80
N PRO A 183 -6.31 -12.78 7.49
CA PRO A 183 -5.76 -13.51 6.35
C PRO A 183 -6.04 -15.01 6.47
N HIS A 184 -6.61 -15.60 5.42
CA HIS A 184 -6.86 -17.05 5.29
C HIS A 184 -6.18 -17.66 4.07
N LEU A 185 -5.37 -16.86 3.36
CA LEU A 185 -4.51 -17.27 2.25
C LEU A 185 -3.07 -16.89 2.56
N LYS A 186 -2.13 -17.72 2.11
CA LYS A 186 -0.70 -17.41 2.24
C LYS A 186 -0.34 -16.08 1.57
N GLU A 187 -0.96 -15.77 0.42
CA GLU A 187 -0.80 -14.51 -0.28
C GLU A 187 -1.35 -13.32 0.54
N ALA A 188 -2.45 -13.50 1.28
CA ALA A 188 -3.00 -12.46 2.13
C ALA A 188 -2.11 -12.16 3.34
N GLU A 189 -1.52 -13.19 3.94
CA GLU A 189 -0.53 -13.04 5.01
C GLU A 189 0.73 -12.31 4.50
N ILE A 190 1.21 -12.68 3.31
CA ILE A 190 2.37 -12.02 2.68
C ILE A 190 2.05 -10.56 2.32
N LEU A 191 0.85 -10.27 1.81
CA LEU A 191 0.41 -8.89 1.53
C LEU A 191 0.48 -8.04 2.81
N TYR A 192 -0.05 -8.52 3.92
CA TYR A 192 0.00 -7.84 5.22
C TYR A 192 1.44 -7.55 5.67
N PHE A 193 2.36 -8.53 5.55
CA PHE A 193 3.75 -8.29 5.92
C PHE A 193 4.45 -7.29 5.00
N ILE A 194 4.22 -7.35 3.71
CA ILE A 194 4.82 -6.42 2.73
C ILE A 194 4.34 -5.00 3.01
N ASP A 195 3.05 -4.80 3.22
CA ASP A 195 2.46 -3.50 3.56
C ASP A 195 3.08 -2.93 4.86
N ASN A 196 3.16 -3.76 5.90
CA ASN A 196 3.81 -3.38 7.16
C ASN A 196 5.29 -3.01 6.99
N ILE A 197 6.04 -3.75 6.18
CA ILE A 197 7.46 -3.44 5.92
C ILE A 197 7.56 -2.06 5.28
N ASP A 198 6.83 -1.80 4.21
CA ASP A 198 6.91 -0.54 3.48
C ASP A 198 6.44 0.64 4.34
N ALA A 199 5.31 0.50 5.04
CA ALA A 199 4.80 1.53 5.94
C ALA A 199 5.79 1.87 7.06
N LYS A 200 6.36 0.86 7.71
CA LYS A 200 7.33 1.06 8.81
C LYS A 200 8.65 1.66 8.31
N MET A 201 9.17 1.21 7.18
CA MET A 201 10.38 1.80 6.58
C MET A 201 10.17 3.28 6.25
N ASN A 202 9.01 3.67 5.74
CA ASN A 202 8.70 5.07 5.49
C ASN A 202 8.59 5.89 6.80
N MET A 203 8.06 5.30 7.89
CA MET A 203 8.04 5.95 9.21
C MET A 203 9.45 6.16 9.75
N PHE A 204 10.35 5.17 9.62
CA PHE A 204 11.75 5.32 10.00
C PHE A 204 12.44 6.43 9.21
N ASP A 205 12.28 6.45 7.89
CA ASP A 205 12.89 7.46 7.04
C ASP A 205 12.46 8.88 7.44
N LYS A 206 11.17 9.08 7.73
CA LYS A 206 10.66 10.36 8.22
C LYS A 206 11.23 10.75 9.57
N ALA A 207 11.34 9.82 10.51
CA ALA A 207 11.89 10.09 11.82
C ALA A 207 13.39 10.39 11.76
N PHE A 208 14.14 9.62 10.98
CA PHE A 208 15.57 9.79 10.84
C PHE A 208 15.97 11.10 10.12
N LYS A 209 15.15 11.60 9.20
CA LYS A 209 15.38 12.93 8.60
C LYS A 209 15.40 14.05 9.62
N LYS A 210 14.68 13.91 10.74
CA LYS A 210 14.57 14.90 11.83
C LYS A 210 15.55 14.64 12.98
N THR A 211 16.29 13.53 12.96
CA THR A 211 17.13 13.08 14.06
C THR A 211 18.60 13.21 13.67
N GLU A 212 19.41 13.81 14.54
CA GLU A 212 20.87 13.89 14.33
C GLU A 212 21.52 12.50 14.39
N LYS A 213 22.59 12.32 13.64
CA LYS A 213 23.34 11.05 13.62
C LYS A 213 23.85 10.70 15.02
N GLY A 214 23.61 9.44 15.39
CA GLY A 214 24.03 8.93 16.70
C GLY A 214 23.03 9.20 17.83
N GLN A 215 21.96 9.96 17.59
CA GLN A 215 20.89 10.22 18.54
C GLN A 215 19.71 9.26 18.35
N PHE A 216 18.88 9.15 19.38
CA PHE A 216 17.59 8.46 19.31
C PHE A 216 16.52 9.39 18.74
N THR A 217 15.57 8.81 18.00
CA THR A 217 14.37 9.53 17.51
C THR A 217 13.47 9.93 18.67
N GLU A 218 12.57 10.87 18.42
CA GLU A 218 11.35 10.95 19.22
C GLU A 218 10.50 9.67 19.05
N ARG A 219 9.51 9.50 19.93
CA ARG A 219 8.59 8.36 19.84
C ARG A 219 7.87 8.34 18.49
N ILE A 220 7.92 7.20 17.80
CA ILE A 220 7.25 7.00 16.51
C ILE A 220 5.92 6.30 16.77
N PHE A 221 4.82 7.08 16.77
CA PHE A 221 3.48 6.50 16.87
C PHE A 221 3.17 5.64 15.64
N GLY A 222 2.69 4.43 15.86
CA GLY A 222 2.39 3.47 14.81
C GLY A 222 3.44 2.36 14.64
N LEU A 223 4.57 2.44 15.37
CA LEU A 223 5.44 1.30 15.57
C LEU A 223 5.02 0.60 16.85
N GLU A 224 4.49 -0.61 16.70
CA GLU A 224 4.12 -1.45 17.86
C GLU A 224 5.38 -1.95 18.57
N ASN A 225 5.57 -1.51 19.79
CA ASN A 225 6.49 -2.13 20.75
C ASN A 225 5.94 -2.04 22.16
#